data_3c1baf9a7d35e51d7bf39a31629ac231
#
_entry.id   3c1baf9a7d35e51d7bf39a31629ac231
#
_cell.length_a   1.000
_cell.length_b   1.000
_cell.length_c   1.000
_cell.angle_alpha   90.00
_cell.angle_beta   90.00
_cell.angle_gamma   90.00
#
_symmetry.space_group_name_H-M   'P 1'
#
loop_
_entity.id
_entity.type
_entity.pdbx_description
1 polymer ?
#
loop_
_entity_poly.entity_id
_entity_poly.type
_entity_poly.pdbx_seq_one_letter_code
_entity_poly.pdbx_strand_id
1 'polypeptide(L)'
;LWIFAAFLVGATLVAPARGEVLATTKTSAPAQAGIDAAKVQARRDTLFQRMIEKPDDLDAAFEYAALSVQIGDLEAAISTLERMLVFAPGLPRLQLELGVLYYRLSAFETARSYFEAAVSAPDVPHEVRDKVGQYLGAIDKAGEATRFSGQLRTGIRYQTNANRVTTDGTIVLNGLPFIVAPGARGAPDWNVYGAGFFHLSHDLPSQGDTLEADLVAYGSKQFKLDHLDTAIAELTVGPAFDLGRFGIENGAAGLYGIGSLAAIDQNYYSGAIGLGGRLVLFPAPGLSSVTSVEYRYRGYNNSTAAPAAELRNGDEIRAYTRLSYVINPTVAVAATAYVQQTQAERPFLAYTEAGLAGSVSIAFNAPFNLGTGPWIISPNAGLIHREFDGPDPVVNTLVAERDTETFVGASLLVPLKDDWGILAETEYRNFDSNYPLFEFDDFSVSLSFVKSF
;
A
#
# COMPACT_ATOMS: atom_id res chain seq x y z
N LEU A 1 7.82 -22.22 16.29
CA LEU A 1 7.67 -22.31 14.80
C LEU A 1 6.41 -21.61 14.29
N TRP A 2 6.02 -20.52 14.94
CA TRP A 2 4.84 -19.67 14.69
C TRP A 2 5.13 -18.51 13.71
N ILE A 3 6.12 -18.64 12.85
CA ILE A 3 6.70 -17.55 12.06
C ILE A 3 5.75 -17.02 10.97
N PHE A 4 4.69 -17.74 10.60
CA PHE A 4 3.96 -17.47 9.35
C PHE A 4 2.73 -16.56 9.43
N ALA A 5 2.01 -16.51 10.54
CA ALA A 5 0.81 -15.66 10.62
C ALA A 5 1.14 -14.16 10.80
N ALA A 6 2.24 -13.84 11.45
CA ALA A 6 2.64 -12.47 11.75
C ALA A 6 3.29 -11.70 10.58
N PHE A 7 3.79 -12.39 9.54
CA PHE A 7 4.50 -11.74 8.44
C PHE A 7 3.60 -10.98 7.47
N LEU A 8 2.35 -11.38 7.30
CA LEU A 8 1.41 -10.69 6.39
C LEU A 8 0.74 -9.46 7.03
N VAL A 9 0.75 -9.34 8.36
CA VAL A 9 0.19 -8.17 9.08
C VAL A 9 1.26 -7.12 9.39
N GLY A 10 2.51 -7.54 9.65
CA GLY A 10 3.62 -6.63 9.94
C GLY A 10 4.30 -6.03 8.70
N ALA A 11 4.16 -6.66 7.54
CA ALA A 11 4.52 -6.04 6.28
C ALA A 11 3.30 -5.27 5.78
N THR A 12 3.05 -4.09 6.32
CA THR A 12 2.37 -3.04 5.57
C THR A 12 3.28 -2.65 4.40
N LEU A 13 3.48 -3.57 3.46
CA LEU A 13 3.71 -3.20 2.09
C LEU A 13 2.44 -2.45 1.71
N VAL A 14 2.54 -1.12 1.77
CA VAL A 14 1.55 -0.24 1.17
C VAL A 14 1.66 -0.54 -0.33
N ALA A 15 0.94 -1.57 -0.76
CA ALA A 15 0.59 -1.65 -2.16
C ALA A 15 -0.15 -0.34 -2.42
N PRO A 16 0.28 0.51 -3.34
CA PRO A 16 -0.55 1.62 -3.75
C PRO A 16 -1.87 0.96 -4.20
N ALA A 17 -2.91 1.13 -3.37
CA ALA A 17 -4.24 0.75 -3.80
C ALA A 17 -4.46 1.48 -5.13
N ARG A 18 -5.08 0.83 -6.11
CA ARG A 18 -5.43 1.43 -7.41
C ARG A 18 -6.03 2.85 -7.26
N GLY A 19 -6.51 3.21 -6.05
CA GLY A 19 -6.98 4.52 -5.65
C GLY A 19 -5.92 5.56 -5.33
N GLU A 20 -4.73 5.19 -4.89
CA GLU A 20 -3.69 6.20 -4.61
C GLU A 20 -3.07 6.75 -5.90
N VAL A 21 -2.96 5.95 -6.95
CA VAL A 21 -2.50 6.41 -8.27
C VAL A 21 -3.61 7.20 -8.99
N LEU A 22 -4.89 6.82 -8.81
CA LEU A 22 -6.03 7.55 -9.40
C LEU A 22 -6.50 8.73 -8.54
N ALA A 23 -6.31 8.70 -7.22
CA ALA A 23 -6.64 9.84 -6.34
C ALA A 23 -5.72 11.04 -6.56
N THR A 24 -4.50 10.84 -7.07
CA THR A 24 -3.65 11.97 -7.50
C THR A 24 -4.14 12.62 -8.80
N THR A 25 -5.05 11.97 -9.54
CA THR A 25 -5.58 12.53 -10.79
C THR A 25 -7.00 13.10 -10.69
N LYS A 26 -7.78 12.73 -9.65
CA LYS A 26 -9.11 13.31 -9.40
C LYS A 26 -9.21 14.09 -8.09
N THR A 27 -8.12 14.58 -7.57
CA THR A 27 -8.19 15.54 -6.49
C THR A 27 -8.73 16.84 -7.09
N SER A 28 -10.04 17.05 -6.98
CA SER A 28 -10.51 18.42 -6.75
C SER A 28 -9.61 18.95 -5.65
N ALA A 29 -8.79 19.95 -5.95
CA ALA A 29 -7.90 20.55 -4.97
C ALA A 29 -8.69 20.76 -3.69
N PRO A 30 -8.25 20.26 -2.51
CA PRO A 30 -8.90 20.61 -1.28
C PRO A 30 -8.88 22.13 -1.24
N ALA A 31 -10.05 22.72 -1.01
CA ALA A 31 -10.14 24.16 -0.81
C ALA A 31 -9.05 24.50 0.20
N GLN A 32 -8.03 25.22 -0.24
CA GLN A 32 -6.94 25.63 0.64
C GLN A 32 -7.59 26.36 1.81
N ALA A 33 -7.55 25.78 2.98
CA ALA A 33 -8.02 26.40 4.20
C ALA A 33 -7.22 27.70 4.37
N GLY A 34 -7.86 28.84 4.07
CA GLY A 34 -7.22 30.16 4.12
C GLY A 34 -7.51 31.08 2.94
N ILE A 35 -8.05 30.58 1.82
CA ILE A 35 -8.49 31.45 0.72
C ILE A 35 -9.90 31.95 1.07
N ASP A 36 -10.03 33.25 1.18
CA ASP A 36 -11.34 33.89 1.33
C ASP A 36 -12.13 33.70 0.01
N ALA A 37 -12.92 32.62 -0.06
CA ALA A 37 -13.67 32.22 -1.25
C ALA A 37 -14.54 33.40 -1.79
N ALA A 38 -15.03 34.27 -0.90
CA ALA A 38 -15.78 35.44 -1.28
C ALA A 38 -14.90 36.46 -2.03
N LYS A 39 -13.63 36.65 -1.63
CA LYS A 39 -12.71 37.54 -2.33
C LYS A 39 -12.32 37.00 -3.71
N VAL A 40 -12.10 35.67 -3.79
CA VAL A 40 -11.80 35.02 -5.08
C VAL A 40 -12.97 35.18 -6.04
N GLN A 41 -14.19 34.95 -5.56
CA GLN A 41 -15.39 35.11 -6.37
C GLN A 41 -15.59 36.57 -6.81
N ALA A 42 -15.48 37.53 -5.90
CA ALA A 42 -15.60 38.96 -6.25
C ALA A 42 -14.54 39.40 -7.28
N ARG A 43 -13.33 38.86 -7.19
CA ARG A 43 -12.27 39.11 -8.20
C ARG A 43 -12.60 38.49 -9.56
N ARG A 44 -13.12 37.26 -9.57
CA ARG A 44 -13.60 36.61 -10.81
C ARG A 44 -14.71 37.42 -11.46
N ASP A 45 -15.68 37.91 -10.69
CA ASP A 45 -16.78 38.72 -11.24
C ASP A 45 -16.26 40.00 -11.88
N THR A 46 -15.29 40.65 -11.26
CA THR A 46 -14.64 41.87 -11.83
C THR A 46 -13.90 41.53 -13.13
N LEU A 47 -13.16 40.41 -13.19
CA LEU A 47 -12.45 40.00 -14.38
C LEU A 47 -13.43 39.56 -15.48
N PHE A 48 -14.52 38.93 -15.14
CA PHE A 48 -15.56 38.57 -16.11
C PHE A 48 -16.17 39.81 -16.78
N GLN A 49 -16.49 40.85 -16.03
CA GLN A 49 -16.95 42.13 -16.61
C GLN A 49 -15.90 42.76 -17.53
N ARG A 50 -14.63 42.75 -17.11
CA ARG A 50 -13.53 43.26 -17.94
C ARG A 50 -13.39 42.46 -19.25
N MET A 51 -13.59 41.15 -19.24
CA MET A 51 -13.56 40.33 -20.45
C MET A 51 -14.78 40.54 -21.36
N ILE A 52 -15.91 41.04 -20.82
CA ILE A 52 -17.07 41.45 -21.63
C ILE A 52 -16.74 42.76 -22.34
N GLU A 53 -16.17 43.72 -21.62
CA GLU A 53 -15.81 45.03 -22.17
C GLU A 53 -14.64 44.96 -23.19
N LYS A 54 -13.68 44.03 -22.90
CA LYS A 54 -12.51 43.83 -23.74
C LYS A 54 -12.30 42.31 -23.96
N PRO A 55 -12.95 41.71 -24.99
CA PRO A 55 -12.94 40.28 -25.23
C PRO A 55 -11.60 39.65 -25.58
N ASP A 56 -10.63 40.47 -26.01
CA ASP A 56 -9.26 40.05 -26.36
C ASP A 56 -8.23 40.28 -25.25
N ASP A 57 -8.69 40.61 -24.03
CA ASP A 57 -7.82 40.79 -22.86
C ASP A 57 -7.29 39.47 -22.32
N LEU A 58 -6.15 39.03 -22.84
CA LEU A 58 -5.50 37.78 -22.44
C LEU A 58 -5.10 37.78 -20.96
N ASP A 59 -4.67 38.90 -20.39
CA ASP A 59 -4.25 38.96 -19.00
C ASP A 59 -5.43 38.74 -18.07
N ALA A 60 -6.58 39.36 -18.36
CA ALA A 60 -7.81 39.14 -17.59
C ALA A 60 -8.30 37.68 -17.72
N ALA A 61 -8.18 37.09 -18.92
CA ALA A 61 -8.57 35.71 -19.15
C ALA A 61 -7.67 34.71 -18.40
N PHE A 62 -6.36 34.88 -18.40
CA PHE A 62 -5.44 34.03 -17.65
C PHE A 62 -5.66 34.15 -16.13
N GLU A 63 -5.85 35.39 -15.62
CA GLU A 63 -6.13 35.58 -14.20
C GLU A 63 -7.47 34.94 -13.81
N TYR A 64 -8.52 35.11 -14.61
CA TYR A 64 -9.82 34.48 -14.39
C TYR A 64 -9.72 32.95 -14.40
N ALA A 65 -9.01 32.37 -15.37
CA ALA A 65 -8.79 30.92 -15.44
C ALA A 65 -8.02 30.42 -14.23
N ALA A 66 -6.96 31.10 -13.79
CA ALA A 66 -6.18 30.72 -12.61
C ALA A 66 -7.03 30.73 -11.33
N LEU A 67 -7.87 31.76 -11.13
CA LEU A 67 -8.79 31.83 -10.01
C LEU A 67 -9.88 30.74 -10.08
N SER A 68 -10.35 30.42 -11.28
CA SER A 68 -11.31 29.33 -11.49
C SER A 68 -10.72 27.98 -11.12
N VAL A 69 -9.46 27.71 -11.50
CA VAL A 69 -8.72 26.52 -11.08
C VAL A 69 -8.56 26.44 -9.55
N GLN A 70 -8.32 27.58 -8.87
CA GLN A 70 -8.18 27.64 -7.41
C GLN A 70 -9.43 27.20 -6.66
N ILE A 71 -10.62 27.46 -7.21
CA ILE A 71 -11.90 27.06 -6.61
C ILE A 71 -12.45 25.74 -7.18
N GLY A 72 -11.67 25.07 -8.07
CA GLY A 72 -12.06 23.79 -8.66
C GLY A 72 -12.99 23.89 -9.88
N ASP A 73 -13.29 25.09 -10.36
CA ASP A 73 -14.14 25.34 -11.53
C ASP A 73 -13.30 25.23 -12.82
N LEU A 74 -12.93 23.98 -13.16
CA LEU A 74 -12.09 23.70 -14.32
C LEU A 74 -12.79 24.01 -15.65
N GLU A 75 -14.12 23.83 -15.71
CA GLU A 75 -14.91 24.08 -16.91
C GLU A 75 -14.93 25.57 -17.27
N ALA A 76 -15.09 26.46 -16.27
CA ALA A 76 -14.99 27.90 -16.51
C ALA A 76 -13.58 28.32 -16.94
N ALA A 77 -12.54 27.69 -16.41
CA ALA A 77 -11.17 27.94 -16.85
C ALA A 77 -10.95 27.52 -18.30
N ILE A 78 -11.36 26.31 -18.68
CA ILE A 78 -11.21 25.78 -20.03
C ILE A 78 -11.98 26.64 -21.03
N SER A 79 -13.28 26.88 -20.81
CA SER A 79 -14.10 27.67 -21.74
C SER A 79 -13.58 29.08 -21.94
N THR A 80 -12.97 29.68 -20.91
CA THR A 80 -12.34 31.00 -20.99
C THR A 80 -11.09 30.95 -21.85
N LEU A 81 -10.20 29.99 -21.65
CA LEU A 81 -8.97 29.87 -22.42
C LEU A 81 -9.22 29.40 -23.86
N GLU A 82 -10.21 28.53 -24.10
CA GLU A 82 -10.60 28.16 -25.48
C GLU A 82 -11.14 29.34 -26.28
N ARG A 83 -11.94 30.21 -25.63
CA ARG A 83 -12.38 31.43 -26.27
C ARG A 83 -11.18 32.33 -26.67
N MET A 84 -10.10 32.32 -25.87
CA MET A 84 -8.90 33.10 -26.19
C MET A 84 -8.14 32.55 -27.42
N LEU A 85 -8.30 31.29 -27.77
CA LEU A 85 -7.73 30.73 -29.01
C LEU A 85 -8.24 31.42 -30.28
N VAL A 86 -9.46 32.01 -30.22
CA VAL A 86 -9.99 32.80 -31.35
C VAL A 86 -9.16 34.05 -31.58
N PHE A 87 -8.63 34.69 -30.53
CA PHE A 87 -7.85 35.89 -30.59
C PHE A 87 -6.34 35.62 -30.71
N ALA A 88 -5.86 34.53 -30.17
CA ALA A 88 -4.43 34.15 -30.15
C ALA A 88 -4.23 32.64 -30.40
N PRO A 89 -4.55 32.12 -31.60
CA PRO A 89 -4.56 30.69 -31.90
C PRO A 89 -3.20 30.02 -31.79
N GLY A 90 -2.10 30.76 -31.96
CA GLY A 90 -0.74 30.24 -31.94
C GLY A 90 0.03 30.52 -30.63
N LEU A 91 -0.65 30.98 -29.56
CA LEU A 91 0.05 31.32 -28.32
C LEU A 91 0.44 30.05 -27.51
N PRO A 92 1.74 29.69 -27.41
CA PRO A 92 2.16 28.44 -26.76
C PRO A 92 1.71 28.34 -25.30
N ARG A 93 1.70 29.46 -24.56
CA ARG A 93 1.24 29.50 -23.16
C ARG A 93 -0.21 29.11 -23.03
N LEU A 94 -1.07 29.57 -23.95
CA LEU A 94 -2.50 29.25 -23.92
C LEU A 94 -2.75 27.77 -24.17
N GLN A 95 -2.04 27.20 -25.14
CA GLN A 95 -2.09 25.77 -25.46
C GLN A 95 -1.55 24.91 -24.31
N LEU A 96 -0.45 25.36 -23.67
CA LEU A 96 0.09 24.66 -22.51
C LEU A 96 -0.90 24.60 -21.33
N GLU A 97 -1.53 25.73 -21.00
CA GLU A 97 -2.51 25.81 -19.91
C GLU A 97 -3.75 24.93 -20.21
N LEU A 98 -4.25 24.96 -21.44
CA LEU A 98 -5.34 24.08 -21.86
C LEU A 98 -4.93 22.61 -21.80
N GLY A 99 -3.74 22.26 -22.25
CA GLY A 99 -3.19 20.90 -22.12
C GLY A 99 -3.18 20.43 -20.66
N VAL A 100 -2.74 21.27 -19.72
CA VAL A 100 -2.73 20.97 -18.28
C VAL A 100 -4.15 20.79 -17.73
N LEU A 101 -5.12 21.61 -18.15
CA LEU A 101 -6.50 21.51 -17.69
C LEU A 101 -7.17 20.23 -18.19
N TYR A 102 -7.01 19.91 -19.48
CA TYR A 102 -7.53 18.67 -20.06
C TYR A 102 -6.85 17.44 -19.47
N TYR A 103 -5.55 17.50 -19.19
CA TYR A 103 -4.85 16.44 -18.46
C TYR A 103 -5.46 16.18 -17.08
N ARG A 104 -5.78 17.24 -16.31
CA ARG A 104 -6.48 17.15 -15.03
C ARG A 104 -7.87 16.53 -15.13
N LEU A 105 -8.56 16.71 -16.24
CA LEU A 105 -9.85 16.08 -16.53
C LEU A 105 -9.70 14.64 -17.06
N SER A 106 -8.47 14.11 -17.14
CA SER A 106 -8.17 12.80 -17.73
C SER A 106 -8.59 12.69 -19.22
N ALA A 107 -8.78 13.82 -19.89
CA ALA A 107 -9.02 13.88 -21.33
C ALA A 107 -7.67 13.86 -22.08
N PHE A 108 -6.97 12.74 -22.00
CA PHE A 108 -5.56 12.60 -22.38
C PHE A 108 -5.30 12.88 -23.85
N GLU A 109 -6.16 12.45 -24.79
CA GLU A 109 -5.98 12.72 -26.20
C GLU A 109 -6.11 14.20 -26.54
N THR A 110 -7.08 14.88 -25.92
CA THR A 110 -7.23 16.33 -26.06
C THR A 110 -6.04 17.07 -25.45
N ALA A 111 -5.60 16.66 -24.25
CA ALA A 111 -4.43 17.21 -23.60
C ALA A 111 -3.16 17.05 -24.46
N ARG A 112 -2.95 15.87 -25.05
CA ARG A 112 -1.85 15.58 -25.98
C ARG A 112 -1.84 16.57 -27.15
N SER A 113 -2.99 16.74 -27.80
CA SER A 113 -3.11 17.67 -28.94
C SER A 113 -2.70 19.10 -28.57
N TYR A 114 -3.11 19.59 -27.41
CA TYR A 114 -2.72 20.91 -26.93
C TYR A 114 -1.23 21.00 -26.53
N PHE A 115 -0.67 19.96 -25.91
CA PHE A 115 0.75 19.92 -25.56
C PHE A 115 1.65 19.88 -26.81
N GLU A 116 1.32 19.09 -27.82
CA GLU A 116 2.03 19.03 -29.08
C GLU A 116 1.96 20.37 -29.82
N ALA A 117 0.78 21.00 -29.80
CA ALA A 117 0.64 22.35 -30.38
C ALA A 117 1.48 23.38 -29.61
N ALA A 118 1.54 23.31 -28.28
CA ALA A 118 2.34 24.25 -27.48
C ALA A 118 3.83 24.19 -27.76
N VAL A 119 4.38 23.02 -28.14
CA VAL A 119 5.82 22.86 -28.44
C VAL A 119 6.16 22.93 -29.93
N SER A 120 5.16 23.05 -30.81
CA SER A 120 5.35 23.15 -32.27
C SER A 120 5.93 24.49 -32.72
N ALA A 121 5.86 25.54 -31.88
CA ALA A 121 6.44 26.83 -32.18
C ALA A 121 7.99 26.79 -32.13
N PRO A 122 8.69 27.50 -33.02
CA PRO A 122 10.15 27.42 -33.11
C PRO A 122 10.90 27.97 -31.89
N ASP A 123 10.34 28.96 -31.20
CA ASP A 123 11.00 29.70 -30.11
C ASP A 123 10.50 29.32 -28.70
N VAL A 124 10.03 28.08 -28.52
CA VAL A 124 9.57 27.60 -27.19
C VAL A 124 10.77 27.42 -26.26
N PRO A 125 10.74 27.99 -25.02
CA PRO A 125 11.79 27.82 -24.03
C PRO A 125 12.02 26.33 -23.68
N HIS A 126 13.28 25.99 -23.40
CA HIS A 126 13.67 24.62 -23.09
C HIS A 126 12.89 24.04 -21.90
N GLU A 127 12.69 24.85 -20.85
CA GLU A 127 11.92 24.50 -19.67
C GLU A 127 10.46 24.10 -19.99
N VAL A 128 9.83 24.76 -20.96
CA VAL A 128 8.46 24.43 -21.40
C VAL A 128 8.46 23.11 -22.16
N ARG A 129 9.46 22.89 -23.04
CA ARG A 129 9.57 21.60 -23.75
C ARG A 129 9.79 20.43 -22.79
N ASP A 130 10.65 20.59 -21.79
CA ASP A 130 10.92 19.57 -20.79
C ASP A 130 9.64 19.24 -19.98
N LYS A 131 8.89 20.28 -19.58
CA LYS A 131 7.63 20.11 -18.87
C LYS A 131 6.55 19.43 -19.72
N VAL A 132 6.43 19.83 -20.98
CA VAL A 132 5.51 19.17 -21.93
C VAL A 132 5.94 17.73 -22.17
N GLY A 133 7.24 17.45 -22.32
CA GLY A 133 7.77 16.10 -22.45
C GLY A 133 7.39 15.20 -21.27
N GLN A 134 7.40 15.74 -20.04
CA GLN A 134 6.94 15.03 -18.85
C GLN A 134 5.44 14.71 -18.92
N TYR A 135 4.59 15.66 -19.33
CA TYR A 135 3.15 15.40 -19.48
C TYR A 135 2.86 14.39 -20.60
N LEU A 136 3.52 14.52 -21.77
CA LEU A 136 3.35 13.57 -22.86
C LEU A 136 3.79 12.15 -22.44
N GLY A 137 4.93 12.02 -21.75
CA GLY A 137 5.37 10.74 -21.19
C GLY A 137 4.40 10.18 -20.16
N ALA A 138 3.75 11.01 -19.36
CA ALA A 138 2.72 10.58 -18.42
C ALA A 138 1.42 10.13 -19.14
N ILE A 139 1.05 10.80 -20.22
CA ILE A 139 -0.08 10.42 -21.10
C ILE A 139 0.21 9.07 -21.78
N ASP A 140 1.45 8.90 -22.30
CA ASP A 140 1.84 7.63 -22.92
C ASP A 140 1.72 6.47 -21.93
N LYS A 141 2.27 6.63 -20.71
CA LYS A 141 2.12 5.64 -19.63
C LYS A 141 0.67 5.38 -19.25
N ALA A 142 -0.17 6.42 -19.22
CA ALA A 142 -1.60 6.26 -18.92
C ALA A 142 -2.36 5.52 -20.04
N GLY A 143 -1.89 5.62 -21.29
CA GLY A 143 -2.44 4.93 -22.45
C GLY A 143 -1.86 3.53 -22.69
N GLU A 144 -0.85 3.11 -21.93
CA GLU A 144 -0.31 1.75 -22.05
C GLU A 144 -1.33 0.73 -21.58
N ALA A 145 -1.64 -0.25 -22.46
CA ALA A 145 -2.54 -1.34 -22.14
C ALA A 145 -2.02 -2.22 -20.98
N THR A 146 -0.71 -2.24 -20.76
CA THR A 146 -0.06 -2.96 -19.66
C THR A 146 0.67 -2.00 -18.77
N ARG A 147 0.30 -1.95 -17.50
CA ARG A 147 0.93 -1.10 -16.48
C ARG A 147 1.61 -1.97 -15.45
N PHE A 148 2.84 -1.61 -15.14
CA PHE A 148 3.64 -2.25 -14.09
C PHE A 148 3.96 -1.23 -13.00
N SER A 149 3.78 -1.65 -11.75
CA SER A 149 4.20 -0.88 -10.59
C SER A 149 4.72 -1.82 -9.52
N GLY A 150 5.51 -1.30 -8.60
CA GLY A 150 6.03 -2.15 -7.54
C GLY A 150 6.95 -1.40 -6.59
N GLN A 151 7.35 -2.12 -5.56
CA GLN A 151 8.32 -1.66 -4.59
C GLN A 151 9.26 -2.78 -4.24
N LEU A 152 10.55 -2.50 -4.28
CA LEU A 152 11.61 -3.39 -3.80
C LEU A 152 12.26 -2.76 -2.58
N ARG A 153 12.48 -3.56 -1.54
CA ARG A 153 13.10 -3.15 -0.29
C ARG A 153 14.20 -4.12 0.09
N THR A 154 15.35 -3.60 0.52
CA THR A 154 16.45 -4.40 1.08
C THR A 154 17.06 -3.67 2.26
N GLY A 155 17.40 -4.39 3.31
CA GLY A 155 17.88 -3.76 4.54
C GLY A 155 18.41 -4.74 5.57
N ILE A 156 18.74 -4.18 6.72
CA ILE A 156 19.17 -4.90 7.91
C ILE A 156 18.16 -4.69 9.03
N ARG A 157 17.98 -5.71 9.86
CA ARG A 157 17.08 -5.67 11.02
C ARG A 157 17.79 -6.28 12.23
N TYR A 158 17.61 -5.66 13.39
CA TYR A 158 17.92 -6.23 14.69
C TYR A 158 16.62 -6.61 15.40
N GLN A 159 16.60 -7.75 16.08
CA GLN A 159 15.50 -8.23 16.91
C GLN A 159 16.05 -8.70 18.25
N THR A 160 15.37 -8.35 19.35
CA THR A 160 15.78 -8.78 20.71
C THR A 160 15.41 -10.23 20.97
N ASN A 161 14.41 -10.75 20.24
CA ASN A 161 13.95 -12.13 20.32
C ASN A 161 13.62 -12.66 18.90
N ALA A 162 14.67 -12.90 18.11
CA ALA A 162 14.52 -13.27 16.69
C ALA A 162 13.85 -14.64 16.49
N ASN A 163 13.97 -15.56 17.44
CA ASN A 163 13.32 -16.87 17.41
C ASN A 163 11.89 -16.90 17.99
N ARG A 164 11.41 -15.78 18.59
CA ARG A 164 10.03 -15.59 19.07
C ARG A 164 9.55 -16.72 19.97
N VAL A 165 10.32 -17.01 20.98
CA VAL A 165 10.01 -17.99 22.01
C VAL A 165 10.21 -17.37 23.39
N THR A 166 9.71 -18.05 24.43
CA THR A 166 9.87 -17.57 25.79
C THR A 166 11.34 -17.35 26.17
N THR A 167 11.60 -16.33 26.96
CA THR A 167 12.90 -16.07 27.58
C THR A 167 13.04 -16.74 28.94
N ASP A 168 11.96 -17.33 29.45
CA ASP A 168 11.91 -17.95 30.75
C ASP A 168 12.81 -19.19 30.84
N GLY A 169 13.43 -19.35 31.97
CA GLY A 169 14.30 -20.51 32.23
C GLY A 169 13.51 -21.74 32.64
N THR A 170 12.23 -21.62 33.00
CA THR A 170 11.38 -22.72 33.46
C THR A 170 9.98 -22.51 32.94
N ILE A 171 9.40 -23.55 32.36
CA ILE A 171 8.02 -23.58 31.86
C ILE A 171 7.25 -24.73 32.55
N VAL A 172 5.93 -24.67 32.49
CA VAL A 172 5.05 -25.72 33.02
C VAL A 172 4.41 -26.44 31.86
N LEU A 173 4.63 -27.76 31.77
CA LEU A 173 3.98 -28.64 30.79
C LEU A 173 3.14 -29.69 31.54
N ASN A 174 1.86 -29.75 31.28
CA ASN A 174 0.92 -30.67 31.96
C ASN A 174 1.05 -30.61 33.49
N GLY A 175 1.23 -29.43 34.07
CA GLY A 175 1.35 -29.21 35.51
C GLY A 175 2.73 -29.51 36.09
N LEU A 176 3.72 -29.93 35.29
CA LEU A 176 5.06 -30.24 35.73
C LEU A 176 6.07 -29.16 35.26
N PRO A 177 6.99 -28.70 36.11
CA PRO A 177 8.02 -27.74 35.73
C PRO A 177 9.10 -28.40 34.89
N PHE A 178 9.50 -27.71 33.78
CA PHE A 178 10.58 -28.11 32.93
C PHE A 178 11.58 -26.97 32.77
N ILE A 179 12.85 -27.28 32.77
CA ILE A 179 13.93 -26.32 32.52
C ILE A 179 14.11 -26.16 31.00
N VAL A 180 13.98 -24.95 30.51
CA VAL A 180 14.25 -24.62 29.11
C VAL A 180 15.76 -24.48 28.92
N ALA A 181 16.31 -25.27 28.01
CA ALA A 181 17.73 -25.18 27.68
C ALA A 181 18.10 -23.77 27.20
N PRO A 182 19.27 -23.21 27.55
CA PRO A 182 19.64 -21.85 27.15
C PRO A 182 19.54 -21.60 25.64
N GLY A 183 19.89 -22.57 24.81
CA GLY A 183 19.79 -22.46 23.34
C GLY A 183 18.39 -22.54 22.76
N ALA A 184 17.37 -22.87 23.58
CA ALA A 184 15.96 -22.93 23.18
C ALA A 184 15.14 -21.71 23.66
N ARG A 185 15.80 -20.77 24.36
CA ARG A 185 15.20 -19.53 24.85
C ARG A 185 15.24 -18.44 23.79
N GLY A 186 14.46 -17.39 23.99
CA GLY A 186 14.48 -16.19 23.19
C GLY A 186 15.90 -15.60 23.05
N ALA A 187 16.33 -15.37 21.83
CA ALA A 187 17.70 -14.92 21.54
C ALA A 187 17.71 -13.76 20.52
N PRO A 188 18.58 -12.76 20.76
CA PRO A 188 18.71 -11.64 19.83
C PRO A 188 19.53 -12.03 18.61
N ASP A 189 19.13 -11.49 17.46
CA ASP A 189 19.91 -11.63 16.23
C ASP A 189 19.75 -10.44 15.30
N TRP A 190 20.68 -10.32 14.36
CA TRP A 190 20.60 -9.47 13.19
C TRP A 190 20.24 -10.30 11.97
N ASN A 191 19.50 -9.71 11.04
CA ASN A 191 19.29 -10.30 9.73
C ASN A 191 19.43 -9.27 8.63
N VAL A 192 19.81 -9.75 7.44
CA VAL A 192 19.63 -9.03 6.17
C VAL A 192 18.33 -9.52 5.58
N TYR A 193 17.52 -8.62 5.02
CA TYR A 193 16.27 -9.00 4.38
C TYR A 193 16.05 -8.28 3.06
N GLY A 194 15.27 -8.92 2.20
CA GLY A 194 14.71 -8.35 1.00
C GLY A 194 13.20 -8.56 0.97
N ALA A 195 12.46 -7.58 0.49
CA ALA A 195 11.02 -7.67 0.28
C ALA A 195 10.65 -6.99 -1.03
N GLY A 196 9.72 -7.57 -1.78
CA GLY A 196 9.22 -7.04 -3.04
C GLY A 196 7.70 -7.17 -3.12
N PHE A 197 7.07 -6.12 -3.64
CA PHE A 197 5.70 -6.14 -4.09
C PHE A 197 5.68 -5.65 -5.53
N PHE A 198 5.02 -6.40 -6.41
CA PHE A 198 4.91 -6.07 -7.82
C PHE A 198 3.46 -6.25 -8.26
N HIS A 199 2.94 -5.27 -8.95
CA HIS A 199 1.60 -5.25 -9.51
C HIS A 199 1.68 -5.05 -11.02
N LEU A 200 1.07 -5.95 -11.76
CA LEU A 200 0.87 -5.88 -13.20
C LEU A 200 -0.63 -5.75 -13.46
N SER A 201 -1.02 -4.76 -14.26
CA SER A 201 -2.39 -4.60 -14.74
C SER A 201 -2.38 -4.50 -16.27
N HIS A 202 -3.21 -5.32 -16.93
CA HIS A 202 -3.37 -5.33 -18.38
C HIS A 202 -4.82 -5.06 -18.73
N ASP A 203 -5.07 -4.02 -19.55
CA ASP A 203 -6.42 -3.66 -19.98
C ASP A 203 -7.02 -4.72 -20.89
N LEU A 204 -8.23 -5.18 -20.58
CA LEU A 204 -8.98 -6.12 -21.39
C LEU A 204 -9.79 -5.37 -22.47
N PRO A 205 -10.25 -6.05 -23.54
CA PRO A 205 -11.07 -5.41 -24.59
C PRO A 205 -12.39 -4.82 -24.07
N SER A 206 -12.88 -5.26 -22.92
CA SER A 206 -14.06 -4.70 -22.24
C SER A 206 -13.68 -3.43 -21.48
N GLN A 207 -14.46 -2.37 -21.64
CA GLN A 207 -14.16 -1.05 -21.09
C GLN A 207 -14.03 -1.08 -19.56
N GLY A 208 -12.84 -0.69 -19.09
CA GLY A 208 -12.51 -0.58 -17.66
C GLY A 208 -12.14 -1.89 -16.97
N ASP A 209 -12.27 -3.02 -17.64
CA ASP A 209 -11.85 -4.31 -17.07
C ASP A 209 -10.36 -4.55 -17.28
N THR A 210 -9.72 -5.23 -16.32
CA THR A 210 -8.29 -5.52 -16.37
C THR A 210 -8.00 -6.96 -15.99
N LEU A 211 -6.88 -7.49 -16.46
CA LEU A 211 -6.24 -8.66 -15.89
C LEU A 211 -5.14 -8.18 -14.94
N GLU A 212 -5.21 -8.58 -13.69
CA GLU A 212 -4.27 -8.16 -12.65
C GLU A 212 -3.41 -9.33 -12.18
N ALA A 213 -2.16 -9.06 -11.88
CA ALA A 213 -1.26 -10.00 -11.21
C ALA A 213 -0.48 -9.27 -10.13
N ASP A 214 -0.54 -9.78 -8.90
CA ASP A 214 0.22 -9.28 -7.76
C ASP A 214 1.24 -10.34 -7.32
N LEU A 215 2.51 -9.96 -7.19
CA LEU A 215 3.57 -10.79 -6.62
C LEU A 215 4.10 -10.14 -5.35
N VAL A 216 4.04 -10.87 -4.25
CA VAL A 216 4.70 -10.53 -2.98
C VAL A 216 5.83 -11.52 -2.77
N ALA A 217 7.02 -11.03 -2.47
CA ALA A 217 8.18 -11.85 -2.14
C ALA A 217 8.90 -11.28 -0.92
N TYR A 218 9.40 -12.17 -0.07
CA TYR A 218 10.20 -11.81 1.10
C TYR A 218 11.29 -12.87 1.30
N GLY A 219 12.46 -12.42 1.72
CA GLY A 219 13.53 -13.30 2.15
C GLY A 219 14.34 -12.65 3.26
N SER A 220 14.78 -13.45 4.23
CA SER A 220 15.69 -13.00 5.29
C SER A 220 16.77 -14.03 5.58
N LYS A 221 17.96 -13.54 5.88
CA LYS A 221 19.09 -14.36 6.32
C LYS A 221 19.58 -13.88 7.67
N GLN A 222 19.55 -14.77 8.64
CA GLN A 222 19.98 -14.52 10.00
C GLN A 222 21.51 -14.61 10.11
N PHE A 223 22.10 -13.90 11.09
CA PHE A 223 23.55 -13.90 11.28
C PHE A 223 24.03 -15.03 12.20
N LYS A 224 23.19 -15.45 13.17
CA LYS A 224 23.51 -16.48 14.15
C LYS A 224 22.49 -17.64 14.12
N LEU A 225 21.23 -17.31 13.98
CA LEU A 225 20.12 -18.27 14.02
C LEU A 225 19.74 -18.67 12.60
N ASP A 226 20.69 -19.20 11.84
CA ASP A 226 20.58 -19.56 10.41
C ASP A 226 19.41 -20.50 10.11
N HIS A 227 19.02 -21.37 11.07
CA HIS A 227 17.83 -22.23 10.97
C HIS A 227 16.51 -21.45 10.89
N LEU A 228 16.52 -20.11 11.06
CA LEU A 228 15.38 -19.22 10.88
C LEU A 228 15.44 -18.46 9.54
N ASP A 229 16.41 -18.75 8.68
CA ASP A 229 16.43 -18.20 7.32
C ASP A 229 15.12 -18.50 6.63
N THR A 230 14.47 -17.46 6.09
CA THR A 230 13.10 -17.57 5.60
C THR A 230 13.01 -17.01 4.19
N ALA A 231 12.27 -17.68 3.31
CA ALA A 231 11.86 -17.15 2.01
C ALA A 231 10.38 -17.44 1.78
N ILE A 232 9.65 -16.45 1.27
CA ILE A 232 8.21 -16.53 0.97
C ILE A 232 7.96 -15.86 -0.36
N ALA A 233 7.09 -16.46 -1.18
CA ALA A 233 6.54 -15.83 -2.37
C ALA A 233 5.05 -16.16 -2.48
N GLU A 234 4.25 -15.16 -2.83
CA GLU A 234 2.82 -15.34 -3.13
C GLU A 234 2.49 -14.58 -4.41
N LEU A 235 1.84 -15.28 -5.34
CA LEU A 235 1.34 -14.75 -6.60
C LEU A 235 -0.18 -14.84 -6.61
N THR A 236 -0.84 -13.72 -6.94
CA THR A 236 -2.27 -13.71 -7.27
C THR A 236 -2.45 -13.27 -8.71
N VAL A 237 -3.36 -13.91 -9.44
CA VAL A 237 -3.66 -13.56 -10.83
C VAL A 237 -5.15 -13.71 -11.10
N GLY A 238 -5.76 -12.69 -11.71
CA GLY A 238 -7.16 -12.77 -12.09
C GLY A 238 -7.74 -11.49 -12.67
N PRO A 239 -8.96 -11.56 -13.24
CA PRO A 239 -9.66 -10.40 -13.78
C PRO A 239 -10.19 -9.49 -12.67
N ALA A 240 -10.18 -8.18 -12.95
CA ALA A 240 -10.87 -7.16 -12.18
C ALA A 240 -11.84 -6.42 -13.10
N PHE A 241 -13.09 -6.30 -12.67
CA PHE A 241 -14.21 -5.74 -13.42
C PHE A 241 -14.55 -4.35 -12.90
N ASP A 242 -14.68 -3.39 -13.82
CA ASP A 242 -15.15 -2.04 -13.48
C ASP A 242 -16.64 -2.08 -13.08
N LEU A 243 -16.94 -1.50 -11.92
CA LEU A 243 -18.31 -1.42 -11.41
C LEU A 243 -19.06 -0.16 -11.86
N GLY A 244 -18.42 0.73 -12.63
CA GLY A 244 -19.06 1.91 -13.21
C GLY A 244 -20.29 1.58 -14.06
N ARG A 245 -20.28 0.41 -14.74
CA ARG A 245 -21.43 -0.13 -15.48
C ARG A 245 -22.65 -0.42 -14.60
N PHE A 246 -22.47 -0.56 -13.30
CA PHE A 246 -23.54 -0.74 -12.31
C PHE A 246 -23.83 0.52 -11.50
N GLY A 247 -23.29 1.69 -11.92
CA GLY A 247 -23.45 2.97 -11.23
C GLY A 247 -22.56 3.17 -10.00
N ILE A 248 -21.57 2.30 -9.79
CA ILE A 248 -20.57 2.44 -8.71
C ILE A 248 -19.32 3.03 -9.32
N GLU A 249 -19.22 4.35 -9.27
CA GLU A 249 -18.08 5.07 -9.87
C GLU A 249 -16.76 4.70 -9.22
N ASN A 250 -15.75 4.44 -10.06
CA ASN A 250 -14.38 4.07 -9.67
C ASN A 250 -14.26 2.80 -8.81
N GLY A 251 -15.36 2.02 -8.65
CA GLY A 251 -15.31 0.73 -7.96
C GLY A 251 -14.81 -0.38 -8.87
N ALA A 252 -14.18 -1.41 -8.28
CA ALA A 252 -13.78 -2.62 -9.00
C ALA A 252 -14.07 -3.87 -8.17
N ALA A 253 -14.47 -4.95 -8.84
CA ALA A 253 -14.61 -6.28 -8.25
C ALA A 253 -13.70 -7.25 -8.99
N GLY A 254 -12.87 -8.00 -8.26
CA GLY A 254 -11.93 -8.96 -8.86
C GLY A 254 -12.14 -10.37 -8.34
N LEU A 255 -11.82 -11.35 -9.19
CA LEU A 255 -11.67 -12.75 -8.83
C LEU A 255 -10.26 -13.17 -9.20
N TYR A 256 -9.56 -13.90 -8.34
CA TYR A 256 -8.17 -14.27 -8.58
C TYR A 256 -7.81 -15.64 -8.03
N GLY A 257 -6.88 -16.32 -8.73
CA GLY A 257 -6.18 -17.49 -8.22
C GLY A 257 -5.02 -17.07 -7.33
N ILE A 258 -4.70 -17.91 -6.35
CA ILE A 258 -3.61 -17.70 -5.37
C ILE A 258 -2.66 -18.88 -5.46
N GLY A 259 -1.35 -18.60 -5.53
CA GLY A 259 -0.29 -19.58 -5.37
C GLY A 259 0.77 -19.05 -4.43
N SER A 260 1.13 -19.80 -3.38
CA SER A 260 2.19 -19.37 -2.46
C SER A 260 3.18 -20.48 -2.14
N LEU A 261 4.42 -20.09 -1.85
CA LEU A 261 5.51 -20.97 -1.46
C LEU A 261 6.24 -20.36 -0.28
N ALA A 262 6.71 -21.22 0.63
CA ALA A 262 7.53 -20.81 1.75
C ALA A 262 8.64 -21.83 2.00
N ALA A 263 9.81 -21.32 2.37
CA ALA A 263 10.97 -22.10 2.77
C ALA A 263 11.52 -21.59 4.10
N ILE A 264 12.00 -22.49 4.94
CA ILE A 264 12.70 -22.22 6.20
C ILE A 264 13.99 -23.03 6.21
N ASP A 265 15.09 -22.42 6.64
CA ASP A 265 16.39 -23.07 6.69
C ASP A 265 16.76 -23.73 5.34
N GLN A 266 16.51 -23.01 4.24
CA GLN A 266 16.74 -23.43 2.86
C GLN A 266 15.92 -24.69 2.43
N ASN A 267 15.02 -25.19 3.29
CA ASN A 267 14.14 -26.31 2.99
C ASN A 267 12.75 -25.81 2.62
N TYR A 268 12.13 -26.45 1.64
CA TYR A 268 10.71 -26.24 1.36
C TYR A 268 9.88 -26.55 2.60
N TYR A 269 9.09 -25.57 3.04
CA TYR A 269 8.28 -25.67 4.25
C TYR A 269 6.80 -25.81 3.96
N SER A 270 6.23 -24.96 3.10
CA SER A 270 4.81 -25.05 2.73
C SER A 270 4.54 -24.44 1.37
N GLY A 271 3.42 -24.85 0.78
CA GLY A 271 2.82 -24.20 -0.37
C GLY A 271 1.31 -24.15 -0.23
N ALA A 272 0.70 -23.15 -0.83
CA ALA A 272 -0.74 -23.05 -0.87
C ALA A 272 -1.23 -22.74 -2.29
N ILE A 273 -2.43 -23.26 -2.59
CA ILE A 273 -3.20 -22.91 -3.77
C ILE A 273 -4.60 -22.50 -3.35
N GLY A 274 -5.17 -21.50 -3.99
CA GLY A 274 -6.46 -20.98 -3.57
C GLY A 274 -7.12 -20.06 -4.59
N LEU A 275 -8.27 -19.54 -4.18
CA LEU A 275 -9.07 -18.56 -4.93
C LEU A 275 -9.47 -17.43 -3.99
N GLY A 276 -9.59 -16.23 -4.53
CA GLY A 276 -10.04 -15.06 -3.78
C GLY A 276 -10.98 -14.18 -4.59
N GLY A 277 -11.79 -13.42 -3.86
CA GLY A 277 -12.58 -12.32 -4.40
C GLY A 277 -12.16 -11.01 -3.72
N ARG A 278 -12.04 -9.93 -4.50
CA ARG A 278 -11.65 -8.59 -4.03
C ARG A 278 -12.70 -7.58 -4.46
N LEU A 279 -13.04 -6.67 -3.57
CA LEU A 279 -13.90 -5.52 -3.83
C LEU A 279 -13.16 -4.25 -3.44
N VAL A 280 -13.01 -3.33 -4.38
CA VAL A 280 -12.41 -2.00 -4.18
C VAL A 280 -13.47 -0.95 -4.38
N LEU A 281 -13.68 -0.09 -3.39
CA LEU A 281 -14.70 0.97 -3.41
C LEU A 281 -14.09 2.30 -2.98
N PHE A 282 -14.66 3.39 -3.49
CA PHE A 282 -14.35 4.77 -3.11
C PHE A 282 -15.65 5.48 -2.66
N PRO A 283 -16.15 5.20 -1.42
CA PRO A 283 -17.46 5.66 -0.98
C PRO A 283 -17.57 7.18 -0.83
N ALA A 284 -16.47 7.88 -0.65
CA ALA A 284 -16.40 9.33 -0.52
C ALA A 284 -15.01 9.84 -0.98
N PRO A 285 -14.89 11.15 -1.30
CA PRO A 285 -13.60 11.74 -1.61
C PRO A 285 -12.57 11.48 -0.50
N GLY A 286 -11.41 10.97 -0.89
CA GLY A 286 -10.32 10.60 0.02
C GLY A 286 -10.52 9.29 0.80
N LEU A 287 -11.68 8.64 0.73
CA LEU A 287 -11.96 7.36 1.39
C LEU A 287 -11.89 6.21 0.38
N SER A 288 -11.05 5.22 0.66
CA SER A 288 -10.98 3.96 -0.08
C SER A 288 -11.21 2.77 0.84
N SER A 289 -11.83 1.73 0.29
CA SER A 289 -12.08 0.45 0.96
C SER A 289 -11.62 -0.67 0.05
N VAL A 290 -10.82 -1.58 0.59
CA VAL A 290 -10.43 -2.83 -0.07
C VAL A 290 -10.87 -3.98 0.83
N THR A 291 -11.78 -4.80 0.34
CA THR A 291 -12.26 -6.00 1.03
C THR A 291 -11.95 -7.22 0.21
N SER A 292 -11.41 -8.28 0.83
CA SER A 292 -11.22 -9.57 0.16
C SER A 292 -11.70 -10.73 1.01
N VAL A 293 -12.13 -11.79 0.32
CA VAL A 293 -12.41 -13.10 0.90
C VAL A 293 -11.62 -14.12 0.11
N GLU A 294 -10.86 -14.95 0.81
CA GLU A 294 -9.95 -15.92 0.24
C GLU A 294 -10.20 -17.31 0.85
N TYR A 295 -10.13 -18.31 0.00
CA TYR A 295 -10.03 -19.71 0.38
C TYR A 295 -8.74 -20.26 -0.20
N ARG A 296 -7.97 -21.01 0.62
CA ARG A 296 -6.77 -21.71 0.18
C ARG A 296 -6.60 -23.06 0.90
N TYR A 297 -6.06 -24.03 0.19
CA TYR A 297 -5.51 -25.23 0.82
C TYR A 297 -4.00 -25.06 0.95
N ARG A 298 -3.48 -25.29 2.15
CA ARG A 298 -2.04 -25.23 2.45
C ARG A 298 -1.52 -26.59 2.84
N GLY A 299 -0.50 -27.03 2.09
CA GLY A 299 0.28 -28.23 2.41
C GLY A 299 1.63 -27.84 3.02
N TYR A 300 2.01 -28.53 4.05
CA TYR A 300 3.29 -28.37 4.74
C TYR A 300 4.16 -29.59 4.53
N ASN A 301 5.48 -29.41 4.64
CA ASN A 301 6.47 -30.47 4.47
C ASN A 301 7.34 -30.58 5.72
N ASN A 302 7.54 -31.82 6.17
CA ASN A 302 8.41 -32.11 7.32
C ASN A 302 9.89 -31.82 6.94
N SER A 303 10.60 -31.20 7.87
CA SER A 303 12.04 -30.97 7.75
C SER A 303 12.72 -31.10 9.11
N THR A 304 14.04 -31.05 9.17
CA THR A 304 14.78 -31.04 10.43
C THR A 304 14.39 -29.83 11.30
N ALA A 305 14.16 -28.68 10.69
CA ALA A 305 13.72 -27.46 11.38
C ALA A 305 12.24 -27.51 11.78
N ALA A 306 11.41 -28.35 11.12
CA ALA A 306 9.99 -28.47 11.33
C ALA A 306 9.50 -29.93 11.22
N PRO A 307 9.81 -30.81 12.17
CA PRO A 307 9.63 -32.26 12.03
C PRO A 307 8.19 -32.76 12.03
N ALA A 308 7.23 -31.94 12.39
CA ALA A 308 5.80 -32.29 12.42
C ALA A 308 4.94 -31.27 11.63
N ALA A 309 5.53 -30.61 10.63
CA ALA A 309 4.87 -29.56 9.87
C ALA A 309 3.63 -30.10 9.12
N GLU A 310 3.67 -31.33 8.57
CA GLU A 310 2.55 -31.93 7.83
C GLU A 310 1.25 -32.03 8.65
N LEU A 311 1.30 -32.10 9.98
CA LEU A 311 0.13 -32.09 10.82
C LEU A 311 -0.69 -30.78 10.75
N ARG A 312 -0.13 -29.74 10.12
CA ARG A 312 -0.77 -28.44 9.86
C ARG A 312 -1.48 -28.37 8.51
N ASN A 313 -1.42 -29.43 7.68
CA ASN A 313 -2.11 -29.48 6.40
C ASN A 313 -3.59 -29.21 6.59
N GLY A 314 -4.14 -28.30 5.77
CA GLY A 314 -5.54 -27.98 5.88
C GLY A 314 -5.98 -26.77 5.08
N ASP A 315 -7.25 -26.45 5.26
CA ASP A 315 -7.93 -25.36 4.59
C ASP A 315 -7.81 -24.07 5.39
N GLU A 316 -7.69 -22.95 4.69
CA GLU A 316 -7.70 -21.62 5.27
C GLU A 316 -8.80 -20.79 4.59
N ILE A 317 -9.65 -20.15 5.38
CA ILE A 317 -10.59 -19.12 4.92
C ILE A 317 -10.22 -17.82 5.61
N ARG A 318 -10.04 -16.77 4.84
CA ARG A 318 -9.69 -15.44 5.35
C ARG A 318 -10.61 -14.40 4.73
N ALA A 319 -11.14 -13.51 5.57
CA ALA A 319 -11.80 -12.29 5.14
C ALA A 319 -11.04 -11.11 5.72
N TYR A 320 -10.75 -10.11 4.88
CA TYR A 320 -10.03 -8.93 5.33
C TYR A 320 -10.63 -7.68 4.73
N THR A 321 -10.59 -6.56 5.46
CA THR A 321 -10.99 -5.23 5.00
C THR A 321 -9.95 -4.21 5.43
N ARG A 322 -9.51 -3.38 4.49
CA ARG A 322 -8.69 -2.19 4.74
C ARG A 322 -9.48 -0.95 4.34
N LEU A 323 -9.58 -0.01 5.25
CA LEU A 323 -10.09 1.34 5.02
C LEU A 323 -8.92 2.32 5.05
N SER A 324 -8.85 3.22 4.08
CA SER A 324 -7.84 4.28 4.05
C SER A 324 -8.54 5.61 3.80
N TYR A 325 -8.19 6.64 4.57
CA TYR A 325 -8.78 7.97 4.45
C TYR A 325 -7.70 9.06 4.44
N VAL A 326 -7.69 9.85 3.38
CA VAL A 326 -6.83 11.02 3.22
C VAL A 326 -7.53 12.21 3.86
N ILE A 327 -7.11 12.61 5.05
CA ILE A 327 -7.70 13.74 5.80
C ILE A 327 -7.34 15.07 5.13
N ASN A 328 -6.08 15.19 4.71
CA ASN A 328 -5.56 16.35 3.98
C ASN A 328 -4.25 15.93 3.26
N PRO A 329 -3.61 16.80 2.45
CA PRO A 329 -2.41 16.43 1.69
C PRO A 329 -1.21 15.95 2.52
N THR A 330 -1.22 16.19 3.83
CA THR A 330 -0.12 15.80 4.72
C THR A 330 -0.49 14.70 5.70
N VAL A 331 -1.77 14.35 5.84
CA VAL A 331 -2.22 13.37 6.83
C VAL A 331 -3.18 12.37 6.21
N ALA A 332 -2.85 11.10 6.32
CA ALA A 332 -3.70 9.98 5.98
C ALA A 332 -3.79 8.98 7.14
N VAL A 333 -4.92 8.28 7.23
CA VAL A 333 -5.12 7.22 8.23
C VAL A 333 -5.56 5.94 7.53
N ALA A 334 -5.20 4.81 8.09
CA ALA A 334 -5.67 3.52 7.60
C ALA A 334 -6.01 2.60 8.78
N ALA A 335 -7.03 1.78 8.58
CA ALA A 335 -7.42 0.72 9.50
C ALA A 335 -7.60 -0.59 8.72
N THR A 336 -7.12 -1.70 9.28
CA THR A 336 -7.27 -3.02 8.69
C THR A 336 -7.88 -3.95 9.74
N ALA A 337 -8.89 -4.69 9.36
CA ALA A 337 -9.48 -5.76 10.16
C ALA A 337 -9.52 -7.04 9.36
N TYR A 338 -9.30 -8.18 10.01
CA TYR A 338 -9.43 -9.48 9.35
C TYR A 338 -9.90 -10.56 10.34
N VAL A 339 -10.46 -11.60 9.77
CA VAL A 339 -10.74 -12.88 10.44
C VAL A 339 -10.23 -14.00 9.55
N GLN A 340 -9.61 -14.98 10.15
CA GLN A 340 -9.11 -16.17 9.49
C GLN A 340 -9.46 -17.42 10.28
N GLN A 341 -9.93 -18.44 9.59
CA GLN A 341 -10.06 -19.79 10.12
C GLN A 341 -9.05 -20.69 9.42
N THR A 342 -8.24 -21.40 10.19
CA THR A 342 -7.23 -22.34 9.71
C THR A 342 -7.57 -23.72 10.23
N GLN A 343 -7.82 -24.66 9.33
CA GLN A 343 -7.98 -26.07 9.66
C GLN A 343 -6.62 -26.77 9.64
N ALA A 344 -6.51 -27.85 10.40
CA ALA A 344 -5.32 -28.70 10.46
C ALA A 344 -5.73 -30.15 10.77
N GLU A 345 -4.80 -31.11 10.56
CA GLU A 345 -5.06 -32.51 10.88
C GLU A 345 -5.30 -32.75 12.38
N ARG A 346 -4.82 -31.83 13.23
CA ARG A 346 -4.97 -31.92 14.69
C ARG A 346 -5.66 -30.67 15.23
N PRO A 347 -6.67 -30.82 16.12
CA PRO A 347 -7.41 -29.68 16.66
C PRO A 347 -6.53 -28.65 17.39
N PHE A 348 -5.43 -29.07 18.00
CA PHE A 348 -4.49 -28.16 18.66
C PHE A 348 -3.59 -27.36 17.69
N LEU A 349 -3.72 -27.57 16.37
CA LEU A 349 -3.06 -26.81 15.32
C LEU A 349 -4.06 -26.03 14.45
N ALA A 350 -5.35 -26.35 14.60
CA ALA A 350 -6.45 -25.64 13.97
C ALA A 350 -6.87 -24.46 14.87
N TYR A 351 -7.16 -23.30 14.28
CA TYR A 351 -7.48 -22.08 15.04
C TYR A 351 -8.34 -21.11 14.26
N THR A 352 -9.02 -20.26 15.02
CA THR A 352 -9.63 -19.03 14.51
C THR A 352 -8.83 -17.83 15.01
N GLU A 353 -8.54 -16.89 14.11
CA GLU A 353 -7.77 -15.68 14.39
C GLU A 353 -8.55 -14.45 13.92
N ALA A 354 -8.52 -13.39 14.72
CA ALA A 354 -9.05 -12.09 14.36
C ALA A 354 -8.01 -11.01 14.66
N GLY A 355 -7.85 -10.05 13.76
CA GLY A 355 -6.88 -8.97 13.93
C GLY A 355 -7.45 -7.61 13.56
N LEU A 356 -6.97 -6.59 14.26
CA LEU A 356 -7.24 -5.19 14.00
C LEU A 356 -5.94 -4.40 14.06
N ALA A 357 -5.68 -3.58 13.05
CA ALA A 357 -4.50 -2.70 13.01
C ALA A 357 -4.88 -1.32 12.49
N GLY A 358 -4.17 -0.31 12.95
CA GLY A 358 -4.33 1.07 12.50
C GLY A 358 -2.99 1.77 12.28
N SER A 359 -2.97 2.72 11.37
CA SER A 359 -1.80 3.57 11.12
C SER A 359 -2.23 5.00 10.78
N VAL A 360 -1.35 5.94 11.10
CA VAL A 360 -1.46 7.35 10.70
C VAL A 360 -0.20 7.71 9.95
N SER A 361 -0.30 8.22 8.73
CA SER A 361 0.83 8.70 7.95
C SER A 361 0.83 10.23 7.95
N ILE A 362 1.95 10.84 8.32
CA ILE A 362 2.12 12.29 8.42
C ILE A 362 3.31 12.71 7.58
N ALA A 363 3.05 13.47 6.53
CA ALA A 363 4.08 14.08 5.70
C ALA A 363 4.48 15.45 6.28
N PHE A 364 5.77 15.73 6.40
CA PHE A 364 6.32 16.99 6.90
C PHE A 364 7.55 17.43 6.10
N ASN A 365 7.85 18.71 6.15
CA ASN A 365 9.00 19.25 5.40
C ASN A 365 10.30 18.58 5.83
N ALA A 366 11.12 18.21 4.86
CA ALA A 366 12.41 17.58 5.09
C ALA A 366 13.29 18.44 6.02
N PRO A 367 13.70 17.93 7.20
CA PRO A 367 14.67 18.64 8.02
C PRO A 367 16.03 18.62 7.31
N PHE A 368 16.83 19.67 7.53
CA PHE A 368 18.20 19.79 7.01
C PHE A 368 18.33 19.74 5.46
N ASN A 369 17.25 19.95 4.71
CA ASN A 369 17.22 19.82 3.24
C ASN A 369 17.72 18.45 2.72
N LEU A 370 17.55 17.40 3.50
CA LEU A 370 17.87 16.02 3.12
C LEU A 370 16.68 15.38 2.40
N GLY A 371 16.94 14.75 1.26
CA GLY A 371 15.92 14.11 0.43
C GLY A 371 15.35 15.05 -0.64
N THR A 372 14.41 14.54 -1.43
CA THR A 372 13.82 15.22 -2.59
C THR A 372 12.35 15.62 -2.39
N GLY A 373 11.78 15.27 -1.23
CA GLY A 373 10.38 15.53 -0.92
C GLY A 373 10.13 15.54 0.58
N PRO A 374 8.86 15.66 1.00
CA PRO A 374 8.49 15.60 2.42
C PRO A 374 8.85 14.24 2.99
N TRP A 375 9.32 14.23 4.25
CA TRP A 375 9.50 12.99 5.00
C TRP A 375 8.14 12.51 5.49
N ILE A 376 7.95 11.19 5.59
CA ILE A 376 6.70 10.59 6.04
C ILE A 376 6.99 9.76 7.29
N ILE A 377 6.38 10.13 8.42
CA ILE A 377 6.35 9.31 9.63
C ILE A 377 5.02 8.59 9.71
N SER A 378 5.07 7.28 10.01
CA SER A 378 3.85 6.47 10.09
C SER A 378 3.85 5.60 11.35
N PRO A 379 3.35 6.13 12.51
CA PRO A 379 3.04 5.31 13.67
C PRO A 379 1.92 4.32 13.34
N ASN A 380 2.04 3.12 13.89
CA ASN A 380 1.07 2.05 13.76
C ASN A 380 0.91 1.26 15.05
N ALA A 381 -0.23 0.61 15.22
CA ALA A 381 -0.49 -0.30 16.32
C ALA A 381 -1.54 -1.34 15.91
N GLY A 382 -1.53 -2.50 16.56
CA GLY A 382 -2.52 -3.53 16.28
C GLY A 382 -2.62 -4.57 17.40
N LEU A 383 -3.69 -5.35 17.28
CA LEU A 383 -4.06 -6.44 18.16
C LEU A 383 -4.48 -7.64 17.31
N ILE A 384 -4.02 -8.83 17.68
CA ILE A 384 -4.40 -10.08 17.06
C ILE A 384 -4.80 -11.02 18.19
N HIS A 385 -5.96 -11.66 18.05
CA HIS A 385 -6.41 -12.68 18.99
C HIS A 385 -6.61 -14.00 18.25
N ARG A 386 -6.12 -15.10 18.86
CA ARG A 386 -6.16 -16.44 18.29
C ARG A 386 -6.66 -17.44 19.31
N GLU A 387 -7.60 -18.28 18.92
CA GLU A 387 -8.14 -19.38 19.72
C GLU A 387 -7.97 -20.69 18.96
N PHE A 388 -7.37 -21.69 19.61
CA PHE A 388 -7.18 -23.02 19.05
C PHE A 388 -8.37 -23.91 19.35
N ASP A 389 -8.66 -24.87 18.45
CA ASP A 389 -9.84 -25.74 18.52
C ASP A 389 -9.71 -26.84 19.57
N GLY A 390 -8.50 -27.12 20.06
CA GLY A 390 -8.28 -28.15 21.07
C GLY A 390 -6.98 -28.00 21.86
N PRO A 391 -6.86 -28.70 22.98
CA PRO A 391 -5.67 -28.65 23.80
C PRO A 391 -4.49 -29.40 23.17
N ASP A 392 -3.28 -28.84 23.31
CA ASP A 392 -2.04 -29.52 22.94
C ASP A 392 -1.66 -30.56 23.97
N PRO A 393 -1.61 -31.87 23.60
CA PRO A 393 -1.34 -32.94 24.55
C PRO A 393 0.07 -32.87 25.18
N VAL A 394 1.00 -32.12 24.57
CA VAL A 394 2.35 -31.92 25.11
C VAL A 394 2.39 -30.80 26.13
N VAL A 395 1.66 -29.70 25.87
CA VAL A 395 1.71 -28.49 26.70
C VAL A 395 0.67 -28.53 27.81
N ASN A 396 -0.61 -28.78 27.47
CA ASN A 396 -1.69 -28.84 28.43
C ASN A 396 -2.84 -29.67 27.84
N THR A 397 -3.13 -30.82 28.46
CA THR A 397 -4.17 -31.74 27.99
C THR A 397 -5.61 -31.28 28.29
N LEU A 398 -5.80 -30.22 29.07
CA LEU A 398 -7.14 -29.82 29.58
C LEU A 398 -7.65 -28.51 28.94
N VAL A 399 -6.76 -27.62 28.55
CA VAL A 399 -7.13 -26.26 28.10
C VAL A 399 -6.50 -26.01 26.76
N ALA A 400 -7.28 -25.56 25.77
CA ALA A 400 -6.79 -25.16 24.48
C ALA A 400 -5.97 -23.83 24.55
N GLU A 401 -5.04 -23.69 23.67
CA GLU A 401 -4.20 -22.48 23.53
C GLU A 401 -5.06 -21.27 23.12
N ARG A 402 -4.74 -20.13 23.71
CA ARG A 402 -5.30 -18.80 23.38
C ARG A 402 -4.19 -17.77 23.44
N ASP A 403 -4.04 -17.06 22.35
CA ASP A 403 -2.98 -16.07 22.21
C ASP A 403 -3.55 -14.68 21.97
N THR A 404 -2.88 -13.70 22.51
CA THR A 404 -3.13 -12.30 22.22
C THR A 404 -1.81 -11.63 21.88
N GLU A 405 -1.71 -11.16 20.64
CA GLU A 405 -0.53 -10.47 20.16
C GLU A 405 -0.83 -8.98 20.00
N THR A 406 -0.06 -8.13 20.67
CA THR A 406 -0.12 -6.68 20.52
C THR A 406 1.17 -6.15 19.93
N PHE A 407 1.08 -5.16 19.07
CA PHE A 407 2.25 -4.48 18.54
C PHE A 407 2.02 -2.97 18.44
N VAL A 408 3.10 -2.24 18.62
CA VAL A 408 3.18 -0.80 18.38
C VAL A 408 4.49 -0.50 17.66
N GLY A 409 4.42 0.32 16.63
CA GLY A 409 5.60 0.63 15.83
C GLY A 409 5.52 2.01 15.20
N ALA A 410 6.60 2.38 14.55
CA ALA A 410 6.66 3.59 13.72
C ALA A 410 7.62 3.35 12.56
N SER A 411 7.32 3.95 11.42
CA SER A 411 8.24 4.02 10.29
C SER A 411 8.52 5.46 9.89
N LEU A 412 9.70 5.72 9.35
CA LEU A 412 10.13 7.00 8.80
C LEU A 412 10.67 6.77 7.40
N LEU A 413 9.97 7.29 6.41
CA LEU A 413 10.39 7.26 5.00
C LEU A 413 11.03 8.60 4.62
N VAL A 414 12.25 8.53 4.11
CA VAL A 414 13.01 9.65 3.55
C VAL A 414 13.11 9.46 2.04
N PRO A 415 12.34 10.21 1.22
CA PRO A 415 12.41 10.10 -0.23
C PRO A 415 13.74 10.64 -0.78
N LEU A 416 14.32 9.91 -1.72
CA LEU A 416 15.53 10.26 -2.43
C LEU A 416 15.22 10.48 -3.92
N LYS A 417 16.26 10.81 -4.73
CA LYS A 417 16.12 10.94 -6.20
C LYS A 417 15.76 9.61 -6.85
N ASP A 418 15.13 9.70 -8.02
CA ASP A 418 14.84 8.56 -8.90
C ASP A 418 14.03 7.45 -8.19
N ASP A 419 12.99 7.84 -7.43
CA ASP A 419 12.09 6.94 -6.72
C ASP A 419 12.77 5.99 -5.71
N TRP A 420 13.97 6.35 -5.28
CA TRP A 420 14.61 5.72 -4.13
C TRP A 420 14.15 6.34 -2.82
N GLY A 421 14.29 5.61 -1.74
CA GLY A 421 14.03 6.08 -0.38
C GLY A 421 14.85 5.32 0.65
N ILE A 422 14.98 5.92 1.82
CA ILE A 422 15.47 5.24 3.03
C ILE A 422 14.28 5.10 3.96
N LEU A 423 14.08 3.88 4.48
CA LEU A 423 13.02 3.57 5.42
C LEU A 423 13.65 3.04 6.71
N ALA A 424 13.42 3.76 7.80
CA ALA A 424 13.75 3.33 9.16
C ALA A 424 12.46 2.87 9.84
N GLU A 425 12.49 1.71 10.51
CA GLU A 425 11.32 1.16 11.21
C GLU A 425 11.73 0.69 12.60
N THR A 426 10.79 0.83 13.54
CA THR A 426 10.88 0.25 14.88
C THR A 426 9.56 -0.35 15.26
N GLU A 427 9.56 -1.48 15.94
CA GLU A 427 8.36 -2.15 16.43
C GLU A 427 8.65 -2.83 17.76
N TYR A 428 7.75 -2.69 18.70
CA TYR A 428 7.66 -3.52 19.89
C TYR A 428 6.43 -4.43 19.76
N ARG A 429 6.62 -5.71 20.05
CA ARG A 429 5.64 -6.77 19.95
C ARG A 429 5.60 -7.55 21.24
N ASN A 430 4.42 -7.72 21.80
CA ASN A 430 4.16 -8.58 22.95
C ASN A 430 3.22 -9.70 22.51
N PHE A 431 3.59 -10.91 22.81
CA PHE A 431 2.81 -12.12 22.57
C PHE A 431 2.49 -12.76 23.91
N ASP A 432 1.23 -12.63 24.34
CA ASP A 432 0.67 -13.18 25.57
C ASP A 432 -0.11 -14.46 25.22
N SER A 433 0.16 -15.53 25.94
CA SER A 433 -0.43 -16.86 25.72
C SER A 433 -0.77 -17.52 27.04
N ASN A 434 -1.88 -18.28 27.09
CA ASN A 434 -2.13 -19.14 28.23
C ASN A 434 -1.21 -20.38 28.26
N TYR A 435 -0.33 -20.52 27.26
CA TYR A 435 0.77 -21.48 27.21
C TYR A 435 2.10 -20.76 27.39
N PRO A 436 2.71 -20.72 28.60
CA PRO A 436 3.92 -19.93 28.88
C PRO A 436 5.12 -20.24 27.96
N LEU A 437 5.12 -21.38 27.29
CA LEU A 437 6.13 -21.72 26.29
C LEU A 437 6.16 -20.73 25.12
N PHE A 438 5.01 -20.13 24.80
CA PHE A 438 4.85 -19.25 23.63
C PHE A 438 4.84 -17.77 23.98
N GLU A 439 4.84 -17.41 25.27
CA GLU A 439 4.92 -16.00 25.69
C GLU A 439 6.28 -15.39 25.32
N PHE A 440 6.26 -14.24 24.68
CA PHE A 440 7.49 -13.50 24.37
C PHE A 440 7.25 -12.01 24.11
N ASP A 441 8.32 -11.25 24.31
CA ASP A 441 8.46 -9.88 23.82
C ASP A 441 9.54 -9.81 22.74
N ASP A 442 9.35 -8.96 21.75
CA ASP A 442 10.37 -8.65 20.75
C ASP A 442 10.38 -7.15 20.46
N PHE A 443 11.55 -6.54 20.54
CA PHE A 443 11.78 -5.20 20.04
C PHE A 443 12.66 -5.27 18.79
N SER A 444 12.22 -4.66 17.71
CA SER A 444 12.94 -4.66 16.45
C SER A 444 13.22 -3.26 15.93
N VAL A 445 14.37 -3.11 15.28
CA VAL A 445 14.75 -1.91 14.53
C VAL A 445 15.28 -2.34 13.19
N SER A 446 14.85 -1.66 12.13
CA SER A 446 15.37 -1.91 10.78
C SER A 446 15.69 -0.63 10.03
N LEU A 447 16.64 -0.75 9.10
CA LEU A 447 17.00 0.29 8.15
C LEU A 447 17.07 -0.35 6.76
N SER A 448 16.37 0.22 5.81
CA SER A 448 16.30 -0.33 4.45
C SER A 448 16.35 0.76 3.38
N PHE A 449 16.85 0.38 2.21
CA PHE A 449 16.65 1.10 0.97
C PHE A 449 15.37 0.62 0.31
N VAL A 450 14.62 1.55 -0.22
CA VAL A 450 13.36 1.30 -0.94
C VAL A 450 13.50 1.85 -2.34
N LYS A 451 13.08 1.08 -3.35
CA LYS A 451 12.94 1.52 -4.74
C LYS A 451 11.51 1.29 -5.19
N SER A 452 10.84 2.34 -5.64
CA SER A 452 9.52 2.26 -6.29
C SER A 452 9.67 2.31 -7.83
N PHE A 453 8.68 1.75 -8.54
CA PHE A 453 8.65 1.66 -10.01
C PHE A 453 7.33 2.17 -10.55
#